data_b5416717e358c593133d3fe84877c3a1
#
_entry.id   b5416717e358c593133d3fe84877c3a1
#
_cell.length_a   1.000
_cell.length_b   1.000
_cell.length_c   1.000
_cell.angle_alpha   90.00
_cell.angle_beta   90.00
_cell.angle_gamma   90.00
#
_symmetry.space_group_name_H-M   'P 1'
#
loop_
_entity.id
_entity.type
_entity.pdbx_description
1 polymer ?
#
loop_
_entity_poly.entity_id
_entity_poly.type
_entity_poly.pdbx_seq_one_letter_code
_entity_poly.pdbx_strand_id
1 'polypeptide(L)'
;NNVYDRMIKAIRKTGDTHVITVEGIWSIYNLPDPETMGWDNMMYQLHLYDVTKSNIDGRLKEMTELAREKYKTAILVGEYNNKEGQRYASGQYDEIGLNRVKWTYKAVNAWYDGWGLYNKNINRVDIKTADESDIRAAFGEEMLTDNGFMLDSREYNKIMKEQNCDPQKLDF
;
A
#
# COMPACT_ATOMS: atom_id res chain seq x y z
N ASN A 1 1.92 -0.67 21.97
CA ASN A 1 3.06 -1.60 21.78
C ASN A 1 2.84 -2.97 22.43
N ASN A 2 2.07 -3.08 23.52
CA ASN A 2 1.84 -4.36 24.21
C ASN A 2 1.22 -5.45 23.32
N VAL A 3 0.39 -5.09 22.35
CA VAL A 3 -0.23 -6.06 21.42
C VAL A 3 0.82 -6.61 20.48
N TYR A 4 1.60 -5.74 19.82
CA TYR A 4 2.68 -6.17 18.95
C TYR A 4 3.70 -7.03 19.68
N ASP A 5 4.12 -6.62 20.87
CA ASP A 5 5.08 -7.39 21.68
C ASP A 5 4.59 -8.83 21.95
N ARG A 6 3.34 -8.98 22.33
CA ARG A 6 2.75 -10.30 22.57
C ARG A 6 2.68 -11.16 21.30
N MET A 7 2.29 -10.55 20.17
CA MET A 7 2.18 -11.24 18.89
C MET A 7 3.56 -11.68 18.38
N ILE A 8 4.53 -10.77 18.39
CA ILE A 8 5.90 -11.05 17.93
C ILE A 8 6.53 -12.15 18.77
N LYS A 9 6.44 -12.06 20.10
CA LYS A 9 6.95 -13.10 21.00
C LYS A 9 6.25 -14.45 20.80
N ALA A 10 4.95 -14.44 20.52
CA ALA A 10 4.23 -15.68 20.22
C ALA A 10 4.71 -16.33 18.92
N ILE A 11 4.89 -15.54 17.85
CA ILE A 11 5.45 -16.00 16.57
C ILE A 11 6.86 -16.56 16.78
N ARG A 12 7.74 -15.83 17.44
CA ARG A 12 9.12 -16.26 17.67
C ARG A 12 9.24 -17.54 18.50
N LYS A 13 8.30 -17.79 19.41
CA LYS A 13 8.22 -19.06 20.18
C LYS A 13 7.98 -20.28 19.30
N THR A 14 7.42 -20.13 18.10
CA THR A 14 7.27 -21.25 17.15
C THR A 14 8.57 -21.63 16.44
N GLY A 15 9.64 -20.86 16.63
CA GLY A 15 10.89 -20.99 15.88
C GLY A 15 10.90 -20.23 14.55
N ASP A 16 9.85 -19.46 14.26
CA ASP A 16 9.77 -18.67 13.04
C ASP A 16 10.76 -17.50 13.07
N THR A 17 11.59 -17.37 12.04
CA THR A 17 12.61 -16.34 11.87
C THR A 17 12.35 -15.39 10.70
N HIS A 18 11.21 -15.50 10.04
CA HIS A 18 10.88 -14.59 8.94
C HIS A 18 10.80 -13.13 9.41
N VAL A 19 10.99 -12.20 8.47
CA VAL A 19 10.80 -10.78 8.73
C VAL A 19 9.36 -10.54 9.17
N ILE A 20 9.18 -9.85 10.30
CA ILE A 20 7.87 -9.40 10.75
C ILE A 20 7.75 -7.91 10.45
N THR A 21 6.72 -7.55 9.69
CA THR A 21 6.39 -6.16 9.41
C THR A 21 5.37 -5.65 10.39
N VAL A 22 5.63 -4.50 11.00
CA VAL A 22 4.69 -3.78 11.85
C VAL A 22 4.47 -2.37 11.34
N GLU A 23 3.27 -1.88 11.49
CA GLU A 23 2.87 -0.56 11.00
C GLU A 23 2.80 0.46 12.12
N GLY A 24 3.40 1.63 11.86
CA GLY A 24 3.23 2.82 12.69
C GLY A 24 2.02 3.62 12.22
N ILE A 25 0.93 3.60 13.01
CA ILE A 25 -0.25 4.42 12.71
C ILE A 25 0.16 5.89 12.73
N TRP A 26 0.08 6.55 11.57
CA TRP A 26 0.43 7.95 11.32
C TRP A 26 1.92 8.32 11.47
N SER A 27 2.73 7.52 12.17
CA SER A 27 4.13 7.86 12.44
C SER A 27 4.93 6.67 12.95
N ILE A 28 6.19 6.59 12.54
CA ILE A 28 7.17 5.63 13.09
C ILE A 28 7.46 5.92 14.57
N TYR A 29 7.30 7.15 15.04
CA TYR A 29 7.42 7.48 16.46
C TYR A 29 6.48 6.70 17.37
N ASN A 30 5.41 6.12 16.82
CA ASN A 30 4.49 5.25 17.55
C ASN A 30 5.04 3.83 17.79
N LEU A 31 6.12 3.47 17.12
CA LEU A 31 6.78 2.18 17.26
C LEU A 31 8.02 2.32 18.18
N PRO A 32 8.27 1.30 19.00
CA PRO A 32 9.43 1.31 19.89
C PRO A 32 10.71 0.97 19.12
N ASP A 33 11.85 1.15 19.72
CA ASP A 33 13.10 0.59 19.24
C ASP A 33 13.05 -0.95 19.34
N PRO A 34 13.22 -1.69 18.23
CA PRO A 34 13.15 -3.15 18.23
C PRO A 34 14.18 -3.80 19.15
N GLU A 35 15.39 -3.25 19.25
CA GLU A 35 16.44 -3.75 20.12
C GLU A 35 16.01 -3.67 21.59
N THR A 36 15.43 -2.54 22.01
CA THR A 36 14.90 -2.35 23.36
C THR A 36 13.79 -3.36 23.71
N MET A 37 13.00 -3.76 22.71
CA MET A 37 11.91 -4.72 22.89
C MET A 37 12.37 -6.19 22.78
N GLY A 38 13.61 -6.43 22.35
CA GLY A 38 14.08 -7.77 22.00
C GLY A 38 13.37 -8.35 20.79
N TRP A 39 13.05 -7.53 19.80
CA TRP A 39 12.40 -7.93 18.55
C TRP A 39 13.45 -8.11 17.46
N ASP A 40 13.62 -9.32 17.01
CA ASP A 40 14.56 -9.65 15.94
C ASP A 40 13.90 -9.65 14.58
N ASN A 41 14.66 -9.31 13.55
CA ASN A 41 14.30 -9.38 12.15
C ASN A 41 12.98 -8.65 11.81
N MET A 42 12.96 -7.36 12.16
CA MET A 42 11.80 -6.49 12.01
C MET A 42 11.91 -5.58 10.79
N MET A 43 10.75 -5.26 10.22
CA MET A 43 10.59 -4.19 9.24
C MET A 43 9.46 -3.28 9.70
N TYR A 44 9.67 -1.97 9.61
CA TYR A 44 8.65 -0.97 9.94
C TYR A 44 8.03 -0.43 8.67
N GLN A 45 6.73 -0.22 8.67
CA GLN A 45 6.05 0.37 7.54
C GLN A 45 5.18 1.57 7.94
N LEU A 46 4.96 2.43 6.96
CA LEU A 46 4.01 3.55 7.00
C LEU A 46 3.16 3.55 5.74
N HIS A 47 1.96 4.05 5.87
CA HIS A 47 1.10 4.41 4.75
C HIS A 47 1.22 5.93 4.50
N LEU A 48 1.56 6.33 3.28
CA LEU A 48 1.81 7.72 2.93
C LEU A 48 0.79 8.22 1.91
N TYR A 49 -0.25 8.83 2.41
CA TYR A 49 -1.30 9.50 1.62
C TYR A 49 -1.23 11.04 1.73
N ASP A 50 -0.18 11.56 2.33
CA ASP A 50 0.07 13.00 2.41
C ASP A 50 0.26 13.59 1.03
N VAL A 51 -0.40 14.71 0.76
CA VAL A 51 -0.39 15.36 -0.55
C VAL A 51 0.48 16.61 -0.60
N THR A 52 0.92 17.13 0.54
CA THR A 52 1.79 18.29 0.60
C THR A 52 3.26 17.88 0.66
N LYS A 53 4.11 18.63 -0.05
CA LYS A 53 5.56 18.41 -0.03
C LYS A 53 6.12 18.42 1.39
N SER A 54 5.73 19.37 2.20
CA SER A 54 6.21 19.52 3.59
C SER A 54 5.90 18.30 4.45
N ASN A 55 4.70 17.73 4.31
CA ASN A 55 4.32 16.52 5.05
C ASN A 55 5.16 15.33 4.60
N ILE A 56 5.37 15.18 3.29
CA ILE A 56 6.20 14.11 2.73
C ILE A 56 7.63 14.22 3.22
N ASP A 57 8.24 15.39 3.14
CA ASP A 57 9.61 15.62 3.61
C ASP A 57 9.75 15.29 5.12
N GLY A 58 8.77 15.68 5.93
CA GLY A 58 8.74 15.35 7.35
C GLY A 58 8.68 13.84 7.61
N ARG A 59 7.83 13.11 6.85
CA ARG A 59 7.74 11.64 6.96
C ARG A 59 9.01 10.94 6.50
N LEU A 60 9.61 11.39 5.41
CA LEU A 60 10.88 10.82 4.93
C LEU A 60 12.00 11.02 5.93
N LYS A 61 12.08 12.20 6.52
CA LYS A 61 13.04 12.48 7.58
C LYS A 61 12.85 11.55 8.78
N GLU A 62 11.61 11.40 9.25
CA GLU A 62 11.27 10.48 10.33
C GLU A 62 11.70 9.03 10.00
N MET A 63 11.42 8.55 8.80
CA MET A 63 11.75 7.19 8.38
C MET A 63 13.26 6.99 8.29
N THR A 64 14.01 7.95 7.78
CA THR A 64 15.47 7.83 7.65
C THR A 64 16.18 8.00 8.99
N GLU A 65 15.94 9.09 9.68
CA GLU A 65 16.67 9.41 10.92
C GLU A 65 16.28 8.49 12.09
N LEU A 66 15.00 8.21 12.27
CA LEU A 66 14.55 7.39 13.38
C LEU A 66 14.69 5.91 13.10
N ALA A 67 14.01 5.39 12.07
CA ALA A 67 13.95 3.96 11.87
C ALA A 67 15.23 3.39 11.26
N ARG A 68 15.77 3.99 10.20
CA ARG A 68 16.97 3.47 9.55
C ARG A 68 18.24 3.73 10.33
N GLU A 69 18.48 4.98 10.77
CA GLU A 69 19.75 5.36 11.39
C GLU A 69 19.78 5.00 12.87
N LYS A 70 18.73 5.34 13.61
CA LYS A 70 18.68 5.11 15.06
C LYS A 70 18.31 3.67 15.41
N TYR A 71 17.20 3.16 14.86
CA TYR A 71 16.69 1.83 15.20
C TYR A 71 17.31 0.70 14.35
N LYS A 72 18.10 1.05 13.33
CA LYS A 72 18.70 0.08 12.40
C LYS A 72 17.67 -0.91 11.79
N THR A 73 16.46 -0.44 11.59
CA THR A 73 15.32 -1.23 11.15
C THR A 73 15.04 -0.99 9.68
N ALA A 74 14.76 -2.05 8.94
CA ALA A 74 14.29 -1.94 7.55
C ALA A 74 12.95 -1.19 7.49
N ILE A 75 12.75 -0.43 6.42
CA ILE A 75 11.58 0.44 6.25
C ILE A 75 10.90 0.15 4.93
N LEU A 76 9.57 0.15 4.96
CA LEU A 76 8.71 0.01 3.80
C LEU A 76 7.65 1.11 3.78
N VAL A 77 7.46 1.74 2.62
CA VAL A 77 6.23 2.50 2.36
C VAL A 77 5.18 1.48 1.92
N GLY A 78 4.36 1.02 2.86
CA GLY A 78 3.41 -0.09 2.67
C GLY A 78 2.26 0.25 1.74
N GLU A 79 1.83 1.50 1.75
CA GLU A 79 0.80 2.03 0.84
C GLU A 79 1.09 3.46 0.44
N TYR A 80 0.81 3.79 -0.80
CA TYR A 80 0.80 5.16 -1.30
C TYR A 80 -0.08 5.26 -2.55
N ASN A 81 -0.40 6.48 -2.99
CA ASN A 81 -1.24 6.71 -4.17
C ASN A 81 -0.63 7.74 -5.13
N ASN A 82 -1.10 7.75 -6.39
CA ASN A 82 -0.66 8.62 -7.48
C ASN A 82 -1.22 10.05 -7.44
N LYS A 83 -1.49 10.61 -6.29
CA LYS A 83 -1.78 12.04 -6.16
C LYS A 83 -0.53 12.85 -6.44
N GLU A 84 -0.70 14.14 -6.81
CA GLU A 84 0.42 14.99 -7.22
C GLU A 84 1.57 15.03 -6.19
N GLY A 85 1.24 15.15 -4.92
CA GLY A 85 2.24 15.09 -3.85
C GLY A 85 2.97 13.74 -3.77
N GLN A 86 2.30 12.65 -4.11
CA GLN A 86 2.89 11.31 -4.12
C GLN A 86 3.89 11.09 -5.27
N ARG A 87 3.74 11.81 -6.38
CA ARG A 87 4.76 11.77 -7.45
C ARG A 87 6.09 12.37 -6.98
N TYR A 88 6.02 13.47 -6.26
CA TYR A 88 7.19 14.03 -5.59
C TYR A 88 7.81 13.02 -4.62
N ALA A 89 6.99 12.41 -3.77
CA ALA A 89 7.43 11.40 -2.81
C ALA A 89 8.11 10.21 -3.49
N SER A 90 7.58 9.72 -4.61
CA SER A 90 8.16 8.60 -5.35
C SER A 90 9.61 8.87 -5.76
N GLY A 91 9.89 10.06 -6.27
CA GLY A 91 11.26 10.48 -6.60
C GLY A 91 12.18 10.52 -5.38
N GLN A 92 11.66 11.01 -4.26
CA GLN A 92 12.43 11.04 -3.01
C GLN A 92 12.68 9.63 -2.43
N TYR A 93 11.72 8.69 -2.59
CA TYR A 93 11.91 7.29 -2.17
C TYR A 93 13.04 6.64 -2.97
N ASP A 94 13.10 6.89 -4.29
CA ASP A 94 14.17 6.37 -5.14
C ASP A 94 15.52 6.95 -4.73
N GLU A 95 15.58 8.24 -4.48
CA GLU A 95 16.81 8.95 -4.07
C GLU A 95 17.43 8.39 -2.79
N ILE A 96 16.61 8.04 -1.80
CA ILE A 96 17.08 7.49 -0.52
C ILE A 96 17.00 5.96 -0.46
N GLY A 97 16.65 5.28 -1.55
CA GLY A 97 16.58 3.83 -1.63
C GLY A 97 15.52 3.19 -0.72
N LEU A 98 14.37 3.83 -0.57
CA LEU A 98 13.23 3.26 0.16
C LEU A 98 12.38 2.38 -0.72
N ASN A 99 12.11 1.17 -0.26
CA ASN A 99 11.11 0.31 -0.86
C ASN A 99 9.69 0.81 -0.57
N ARG A 100 8.81 0.61 -1.54
CA ARG A 100 7.41 1.01 -1.45
C ARG A 100 6.49 0.04 -2.17
N VAL A 101 5.25 -0.02 -1.73
CA VAL A 101 4.18 -0.80 -2.36
C VAL A 101 3.04 0.14 -2.71
N LYS A 102 2.70 0.19 -3.99
CA LYS A 102 1.45 0.80 -4.43
C LYS A 102 0.39 -0.29 -4.51
N TRP A 103 -0.68 -0.14 -3.75
CA TRP A 103 -1.81 -1.02 -3.87
C TRP A 103 -2.83 -0.51 -4.89
N THR A 104 -3.47 -1.43 -5.58
CA THR A 104 -4.58 -1.17 -6.48
C THR A 104 -5.67 -2.20 -6.24
N TYR A 105 -6.87 -1.89 -6.68
CA TYR A 105 -8.00 -2.80 -6.58
C TYR A 105 -8.77 -2.84 -7.90
N LYS A 106 -9.64 -3.80 -8.04
CA LYS A 106 -10.66 -3.77 -9.09
C LYS A 106 -11.73 -2.78 -8.70
N ALA A 107 -12.00 -1.84 -9.58
CA ALA A 107 -13.01 -0.82 -9.36
C ALA A 107 -14.22 -1.05 -10.26
N VAL A 108 -15.36 -0.61 -9.83
CA VAL A 108 -16.58 -0.54 -10.62
C VAL A 108 -17.07 0.91 -10.67
N ASN A 109 -17.38 1.39 -11.86
CA ASN A 109 -17.86 2.75 -12.09
C ASN A 109 -16.92 3.86 -11.55
N ALA A 110 -15.62 3.61 -11.52
CA ALA A 110 -14.63 4.48 -10.91
C ALA A 110 -13.43 4.75 -11.84
N TRP A 111 -13.69 4.93 -13.13
CA TRP A 111 -12.67 5.22 -14.14
C TRP A 111 -11.85 6.47 -13.78
N TYR A 112 -10.53 6.32 -13.83
CA TYR A 112 -9.56 7.38 -13.56
C TYR A 112 -9.58 7.94 -12.14
N ASP A 113 -10.05 7.16 -11.18
CA ASP A 113 -10.04 7.53 -9.76
C ASP A 113 -8.65 7.50 -9.11
N GLY A 114 -7.67 6.87 -9.78
CA GLY A 114 -6.30 6.72 -9.30
C GLY A 114 -6.08 5.54 -8.36
N TRP A 115 -7.10 4.74 -8.10
CA TRP A 115 -7.05 3.60 -7.19
C TRP A 115 -7.21 2.25 -7.89
N GLY A 116 -7.97 2.24 -8.99
CA GLY A 116 -8.22 1.04 -9.74
C GLY A 116 -7.30 0.91 -10.95
N LEU A 117 -6.58 -0.20 -11.07
CA LEU A 117 -5.85 -0.54 -12.30
C LEU A 117 -6.77 -1.17 -13.34
N TYR A 118 -7.74 -1.96 -12.90
CA TYR A 118 -8.78 -2.52 -13.76
C TYR A 118 -10.14 -1.98 -13.36
N ASN A 119 -10.99 -1.67 -14.33
CA ASN A 119 -12.28 -1.08 -14.10
C ASN A 119 -13.38 -1.72 -14.97
N LYS A 120 -14.60 -1.66 -14.49
CA LYS A 120 -15.78 -2.14 -15.17
C LYS A 120 -16.98 -1.25 -14.83
N ASN A 121 -17.81 -0.94 -15.81
CA ASN A 121 -19.11 -0.34 -15.57
C ASN A 121 -20.15 -1.44 -15.29
N ILE A 122 -20.77 -1.35 -14.14
CA ILE A 122 -21.90 -2.23 -13.78
C ILE A 122 -23.07 -1.39 -13.29
N ASN A 123 -24.26 -1.95 -13.35
CA ASN A 123 -25.42 -1.35 -12.73
C ASN A 123 -25.29 -1.41 -11.22
N ARG A 124 -25.56 -0.30 -10.56
CA ARG A 124 -25.60 -0.26 -9.10
C ARG A 124 -26.84 -0.97 -8.60
N VAL A 125 -26.67 -1.78 -7.58
CA VAL A 125 -27.75 -2.49 -6.90
C VAL A 125 -27.99 -1.88 -5.54
N ASP A 126 -29.22 -1.45 -5.26
CA ASP A 126 -29.63 -1.04 -3.92
C ASP A 126 -29.98 -2.30 -3.11
N ILE A 127 -29.10 -2.69 -2.22
CA ILE A 127 -29.25 -3.89 -1.38
C ILE A 127 -30.48 -3.87 -0.45
N LYS A 128 -31.13 -2.71 -0.29
CA LYS A 128 -32.33 -2.60 0.54
C LYS A 128 -33.63 -2.90 -0.21
N THR A 129 -33.61 -2.72 -1.53
CA THR A 129 -34.80 -2.79 -2.36
C THR A 129 -34.70 -3.78 -3.53
N ALA A 130 -33.50 -4.22 -3.87
CA ALA A 130 -33.28 -5.15 -4.97
C ALA A 130 -33.63 -6.59 -4.57
N ASP A 131 -34.00 -7.38 -5.55
CA ASP A 131 -34.22 -8.83 -5.39
C ASP A 131 -32.90 -9.55 -5.10
N GLU A 132 -32.97 -10.70 -4.42
CA GLU A 132 -31.81 -11.50 -4.06
C GLU A 132 -31.00 -11.91 -5.29
N SER A 133 -31.66 -12.21 -6.41
CA SER A 133 -31.00 -12.57 -7.67
C SER A 133 -30.13 -11.43 -8.21
N ASP A 134 -30.60 -10.20 -8.16
CA ASP A 134 -29.85 -9.02 -8.62
C ASP A 134 -28.65 -8.73 -7.71
N ILE A 135 -28.83 -8.89 -6.39
CA ILE A 135 -27.76 -8.74 -5.43
C ILE A 135 -26.68 -9.81 -5.67
N ARG A 136 -27.08 -11.07 -5.85
CA ARG A 136 -26.14 -12.17 -6.12
C ARG A 136 -25.40 -11.97 -7.45
N ALA A 137 -26.07 -11.53 -8.50
CA ALA A 137 -25.44 -11.21 -9.77
C ALA A 137 -24.40 -10.10 -9.60
N ALA A 138 -24.75 -9.01 -8.95
CA ALA A 138 -23.86 -7.85 -8.76
C ALA A 138 -22.61 -8.17 -7.94
N PHE A 139 -22.71 -9.00 -6.91
CA PHE A 139 -21.59 -9.36 -6.03
C PHE A 139 -20.96 -10.73 -6.34
N GLY A 140 -21.55 -11.50 -7.21
CA GLY A 140 -21.06 -12.81 -7.66
C GLY A 140 -20.32 -12.72 -8.99
N GLU A 141 -20.99 -13.16 -10.05
CA GLU A 141 -20.38 -13.29 -11.38
C GLU A 141 -19.85 -11.98 -11.96
N GLU A 142 -20.55 -10.86 -11.71
CA GLU A 142 -20.14 -9.54 -12.19
C GLU A 142 -18.78 -9.09 -11.62
N MET A 143 -18.40 -9.58 -10.47
CA MET A 143 -17.16 -9.22 -9.79
C MET A 143 -16.01 -10.22 -10.04
N LEU A 144 -16.24 -11.28 -10.81
CA LEU A 144 -15.17 -12.22 -11.16
C LEU A 144 -14.04 -11.54 -11.93
N THR A 145 -12.84 -12.03 -11.74
CA THR A 145 -11.60 -11.41 -12.26
C THR A 145 -11.58 -11.27 -13.77
N ASP A 146 -12.15 -12.23 -14.47
CA ASP A 146 -12.17 -12.37 -15.92
C ASP A 146 -13.49 -11.89 -16.57
N ASN A 147 -14.43 -11.39 -15.77
CA ASN A 147 -15.72 -10.96 -16.27
C ASN A 147 -15.73 -9.48 -16.68
N GLY A 148 -15.18 -9.18 -17.85
CA GLY A 148 -15.31 -7.89 -18.52
C GLY A 148 -14.65 -6.69 -17.82
N PHE A 149 -13.73 -6.91 -16.89
CA PHE A 149 -12.88 -5.83 -16.38
C PHE A 149 -11.86 -5.42 -17.43
N MET A 150 -11.72 -4.12 -17.63
CA MET A 150 -10.79 -3.55 -18.59
C MET A 150 -9.70 -2.77 -17.88
N LEU A 151 -8.48 -2.86 -18.42
CA LEU A 151 -7.34 -2.09 -17.92
C LEU A 151 -7.61 -0.58 -18.07
N ASP A 152 -7.45 0.17 -16.99
CA ASP A 152 -7.36 1.63 -17.07
C ASP A 152 -5.99 2.03 -17.58
N SER A 153 -5.87 2.17 -18.90
CA SER A 153 -4.60 2.51 -19.56
C SER A 153 -3.98 3.80 -19.07
N ARG A 154 -4.78 4.76 -18.61
CA ARG A 154 -4.28 6.02 -18.05
C ARG A 154 -3.59 5.80 -16.72
N GLU A 155 -4.19 5.05 -15.80
CA GLU A 155 -3.56 4.69 -14.53
C GLU A 155 -2.36 3.77 -14.73
N TYR A 156 -2.46 2.77 -15.59
CA TYR A 156 -1.35 1.91 -15.96
C TYR A 156 -0.14 2.71 -16.43
N ASN A 157 -0.31 3.61 -17.39
CA ASN A 157 0.79 4.44 -17.94
C ASN A 157 1.40 5.36 -16.87
N LYS A 158 0.61 5.87 -15.94
CA LYS A 158 1.15 6.66 -14.82
C LYS A 158 2.05 5.81 -13.92
N ILE A 159 1.60 4.62 -13.54
CA ILE A 159 2.35 3.69 -12.70
C ILE A 159 3.67 3.32 -13.38
N MET A 160 3.62 2.94 -14.65
CA MET A 160 4.81 2.56 -15.42
C MET A 160 5.81 3.71 -15.52
N LYS A 161 5.34 4.92 -15.76
CA LYS A 161 6.19 6.10 -15.80
C LYS A 161 6.85 6.41 -14.45
N GLU A 162 6.13 6.23 -13.36
CA GLU A 162 6.67 6.42 -12.01
C GLU A 162 7.74 5.38 -11.65
N GLN A 163 7.62 4.17 -12.19
CA GLN A 163 8.59 3.10 -11.98
C GLN A 163 9.74 3.12 -12.99
N ASN A 164 9.85 4.15 -13.84
CA ASN A 164 10.80 4.23 -14.94
C ASN A 164 10.75 3.00 -15.87
N CYS A 165 9.58 2.39 -16.00
CA CYS A 165 9.33 1.24 -16.86
C CYS A 165 8.77 1.71 -18.21
N ASP A 166 9.17 1.02 -19.27
CA ASP A 166 8.60 1.23 -20.61
C ASP A 166 7.33 0.35 -20.75
N PRO A 167 6.14 0.96 -20.84
CA PRO A 167 4.90 0.18 -20.94
C PRO A 167 4.81 -0.69 -22.19
N GLN A 168 5.60 -0.40 -23.24
CA GLN A 168 5.59 -1.17 -24.48
C GLN A 168 6.38 -2.49 -24.40
N LYS A 169 7.11 -2.72 -23.32
CA LYS A 169 7.94 -3.92 -23.14
C LYS A 169 7.28 -5.02 -22.31
N LEU A 170 6.07 -4.81 -21.84
CA LEU A 170 5.35 -5.82 -21.07
C LEU A 170 4.34 -6.51 -22.01
N ASP A 171 4.67 -7.73 -22.40
CA ASP A 171 3.70 -8.66 -23.01
C ASP A 171 2.82 -9.22 -21.89
N PHE A 172 1.53 -8.89 -21.93
CA PHE A 172 0.51 -9.44 -21.04
C PHE A 172 -0.22 -10.58 -21.72
#